data_5239b994703d4df7e90a922d6abb01d0
#
_entry.id   5239b994703d4df7e90a922d6abb01d0
#
_cell.length_a   1.000
_cell.length_b   1.000
_cell.length_c   1.000
_cell.angle_alpha   90.00
_cell.angle_beta   90.00
_cell.angle_gamma   90.00
#
_symmetry.space_group_name_H-M   'P 1'
#
loop_
_entity.id
_entity.type
_entity.pdbx_description
1 polymer ?
#
loop_
_entity_poly.entity_id
_entity_poly.type
_entity_poly.pdbx_seq_one_letter_code
_entity_poly.pdbx_strand_id
1 'polypeptide(L)'
;MIGNRDVITIFTSKSYNLNSTLYFFSLISSFIAIIIVFFMFKIDSGIIILAFVINDLGLGFLLGKKSFKQYPFYIITQKSLALILCLTLYFIFGPEGILYGLALSYSPFSILIYQGFKESKINLLSLKSHGEFLFNNYILNLVGALKANLDKFLIVPILGFSALGNYALAMQAFAVFIMSSGIVYKYVLAQDARGISSKKIKRLNVLLSIGIAAFGFFVAPIILSTIFPKYEDALVVIQIMSICVIPATIGQMLMSKFLG
;
A
#
# COMPACT_ATOMS: atom_id res chain seq x y z
N MET A 1 14.56 -1.83 0.56
CA MET A 1 14.53 -3.12 1.27
C MET A 1 14.83 -4.25 0.31
N ILE A 2 15.88 -5.04 0.54
CA ILE A 2 16.31 -6.12 -0.38
C ILE A 2 15.28 -7.26 -0.40
N GLY A 3 14.69 -7.61 0.73
CA GLY A 3 13.61 -8.59 0.84
C GLY A 3 12.26 -7.92 0.98
N ASN A 4 11.66 -7.49 -0.12
CA ASN A 4 10.28 -7.00 -0.14
C ASN A 4 9.29 -8.16 -0.34
N ARG A 5 7.99 -7.86 -0.27
CA ARG A 5 6.91 -8.81 -0.46
C ARG A 5 7.09 -9.68 -1.71
N ASP A 6 7.41 -9.06 -2.86
CA ASP A 6 7.49 -9.75 -4.15
C ASP A 6 8.65 -10.73 -4.19
N VAL A 7 9.82 -10.31 -3.70
CA VAL A 7 11.00 -11.17 -3.58
C VAL A 7 10.70 -12.37 -2.68
N ILE A 8 10.16 -12.14 -1.48
CA ILE A 8 9.81 -13.23 -0.56
C ILE A 8 8.79 -14.17 -1.21
N THR A 9 7.76 -13.63 -1.87
CA THR A 9 6.75 -14.44 -2.57
C THR A 9 7.39 -15.34 -3.62
N ILE A 10 8.29 -14.81 -4.47
CA ILE A 10 8.93 -15.56 -5.53
C ILE A 10 9.85 -16.65 -4.95
N PHE A 11 10.70 -16.31 -3.99
CA PHE A 11 11.66 -17.26 -3.42
C PHE A 11 10.95 -18.36 -2.62
N THR A 12 9.91 -18.01 -1.86
CA THR A 12 9.09 -19.00 -1.14
C THR A 12 8.32 -19.91 -2.10
N SER A 13 7.75 -19.37 -3.17
CA SER A 13 6.98 -20.16 -4.15
C SER A 13 7.85 -21.13 -4.95
N LYS A 14 9.12 -20.79 -5.18
CA LYS A 14 10.11 -21.63 -5.85
C LYS A 14 10.84 -22.56 -4.89
N SER A 15 10.47 -22.56 -3.60
CA SER A 15 11.11 -23.38 -2.55
C SER A 15 12.63 -23.14 -2.42
N TYR A 16 13.11 -21.95 -2.78
CA TYR A 16 14.46 -21.53 -2.46
C TYR A 16 14.56 -21.30 -0.95
N ASN A 17 15.43 -22.05 -0.26
CA ASN A 17 15.62 -21.95 1.19
C ASN A 17 16.38 -20.66 1.59
N LEU A 18 15.89 -19.49 1.14
CA LEU A 18 16.51 -18.18 1.34
C LEU A 18 15.69 -17.24 2.25
N ASN A 19 14.54 -17.68 2.73
CA ASN A 19 13.64 -16.83 3.51
C ASN A 19 14.33 -16.23 4.74
N SER A 20 15.05 -17.04 5.53
CA SER A 20 15.77 -16.56 6.72
C SER A 20 16.85 -15.54 6.37
N THR A 21 17.55 -15.74 5.26
CA THR A 21 18.59 -14.81 4.81
C THR A 21 17.98 -13.46 4.40
N LEU A 22 16.88 -13.49 3.64
CA LEU A 22 16.17 -12.29 3.21
C LEU A 22 15.55 -11.55 4.39
N TYR A 23 14.96 -12.27 5.36
CA TYR A 23 14.42 -11.67 6.58
C TYR A 23 15.50 -10.97 7.41
N PHE A 24 16.65 -11.65 7.59
CA PHE A 24 17.76 -11.08 8.31
C PHE A 24 18.26 -9.77 7.70
N PHE A 25 18.49 -9.75 6.38
CA PHE A 25 18.90 -8.51 5.69
C PHE A 25 17.83 -7.42 5.70
N SER A 26 16.56 -7.80 5.60
CA SER A 26 15.47 -6.83 5.66
C SER A 26 15.34 -6.20 7.03
N LEU A 27 15.50 -6.98 8.09
CA LEU A 27 15.49 -6.48 9.47
C LEU A 27 16.70 -5.59 9.73
N ILE A 28 17.90 -5.98 9.32
CA ILE A 28 19.10 -5.11 9.45
C ILE A 28 18.89 -3.79 8.72
N SER A 29 18.41 -3.84 7.47
CA SER A 29 18.16 -2.61 6.70
C SER A 29 17.08 -1.73 7.35
N SER A 30 16.09 -2.33 8.01
CA SER A 30 15.09 -1.57 8.77
C SER A 30 15.69 -0.91 10.01
N PHE A 31 16.57 -1.58 10.73
CA PHE A 31 17.29 -0.98 11.87
C PHE A 31 18.15 0.20 11.44
N ILE A 32 18.87 0.09 10.32
CA ILE A 32 19.64 1.22 9.77
C ILE A 32 18.69 2.38 9.42
N ALA A 33 17.57 2.10 8.77
CA ALA A 33 16.58 3.12 8.42
C ALA A 33 15.98 3.77 9.68
N ILE A 34 15.71 3.01 10.74
CA ILE A 34 15.23 3.54 12.02
C ILE A 34 16.25 4.51 12.62
N ILE A 35 17.53 4.17 12.62
CA ILE A 35 18.60 5.05 13.13
C ILE A 35 18.63 6.36 12.34
N ILE A 36 18.58 6.29 11.01
CA ILE A 36 18.58 7.50 10.16
C ILE A 36 17.34 8.36 10.47
N VAL A 37 16.16 7.75 10.53
CA VAL A 37 14.90 8.46 10.80
C VAL A 37 14.87 9.03 12.22
N PHE A 38 15.46 8.33 13.19
CA PHE A 38 15.59 8.83 14.56
C PHE A 38 16.38 10.13 14.65
N PHE A 39 17.47 10.24 13.88
CA PHE A 39 18.28 11.48 13.84
C PHE A 39 17.59 12.62 13.08
N MET A 40 16.72 12.32 12.12
CA MET A 40 16.03 13.32 11.29
C MET A 40 14.66 13.73 11.86
N PHE A 41 13.98 12.83 12.55
CA PHE A 41 12.61 12.97 13.02
C PHE A 41 12.49 12.45 14.46
N LYS A 42 11.26 12.25 14.95
CA LYS A 42 11.02 11.65 16.28
C LYS A 42 11.12 10.12 16.21
N ILE A 43 11.39 9.52 17.37
CA ILE A 43 11.51 8.06 17.56
C ILE A 43 10.26 7.28 17.12
N ASP A 44 9.08 7.89 17.24
CA ASP A 44 7.79 7.30 16.90
C ASP A 44 7.71 6.85 15.44
N SER A 45 8.32 7.62 14.54
CA SER A 45 8.38 7.31 13.12
C SER A 45 9.23 6.07 12.81
N GLY A 46 10.22 5.76 13.65
CA GLY A 46 11.09 4.60 13.49
C GLY A 46 10.36 3.28 13.73
N ILE A 47 9.48 3.22 14.73
CA ILE A 47 8.72 2.01 15.09
C ILE A 47 7.84 1.55 13.93
N ILE A 48 7.23 2.48 13.20
CA ILE A 48 6.40 2.17 12.02
C ILE A 48 7.21 1.51 10.92
N ILE A 49 8.48 1.89 10.71
CA ILE A 49 9.32 1.28 9.67
C ILE A 49 9.48 -0.21 9.93
N LEU A 50 9.79 -0.60 11.16
CA LEU A 50 9.93 -2.00 11.54
C LEU A 50 8.61 -2.75 11.35
N ALA A 51 7.50 -2.15 11.76
CA ALA A 51 6.17 -2.73 11.63
C ALA A 51 5.77 -2.97 10.17
N PHE A 52 6.05 -2.02 9.26
CA PHE A 52 5.85 -2.20 7.82
C PHE A 52 6.72 -3.31 7.23
N VAL A 53 7.98 -3.42 7.67
CA VAL A 53 8.86 -4.51 7.24
C VAL A 53 8.30 -5.86 7.66
N ILE A 54 7.87 -5.99 8.91
CA ILE A 54 7.24 -7.20 9.44
C ILE A 54 6.01 -7.58 8.62
N ASN A 55 5.14 -6.61 8.31
CA ASN A 55 3.96 -6.83 7.48
C ASN A 55 4.33 -7.33 6.07
N ASP A 56 5.26 -6.68 5.42
CA ASP A 56 5.66 -7.02 4.05
C ASP A 56 6.26 -8.43 3.95
N LEU A 57 7.14 -8.78 4.88
CA LEU A 57 7.73 -10.11 4.97
C LEU A 57 6.67 -11.19 5.23
N GLY A 58 5.75 -10.94 6.18
CA GLY A 58 4.69 -11.87 6.51
C GLY A 58 3.70 -12.10 5.37
N LEU A 59 3.28 -11.03 4.69
CA LEU A 59 2.40 -11.14 3.51
C LEU A 59 3.09 -11.85 2.35
N GLY A 60 4.38 -11.56 2.11
CA GLY A 60 5.17 -12.25 1.10
C GLY A 60 5.28 -13.76 1.36
N PHE A 61 5.47 -14.14 2.62
CA PHE A 61 5.53 -15.55 3.03
C PHE A 61 4.21 -16.28 2.79
N LEU A 62 3.07 -15.70 3.18
CA LEU A 62 1.75 -16.30 2.96
C LEU A 62 1.43 -16.47 1.48
N LEU A 63 1.73 -15.47 0.65
CA LEU A 63 1.55 -15.55 -0.80
C LEU A 63 2.46 -16.60 -1.43
N GLY A 64 3.73 -16.64 -1.02
CA GLY A 64 4.69 -17.61 -1.51
C GLY A 64 4.31 -19.05 -1.17
N LYS A 65 3.74 -19.29 0.00
CA LYS A 65 3.17 -20.58 0.42
C LYS A 65 1.82 -20.90 -0.22
N LYS A 66 1.28 -20.00 -1.07
CA LYS A 66 -0.05 -20.14 -1.68
C LYS A 66 -1.18 -20.31 -0.64
N SER A 67 -0.99 -19.74 0.56
CA SER A 67 -1.96 -19.79 1.67
C SER A 67 -3.08 -18.76 1.47
N PHE A 68 -3.81 -18.88 0.35
CA PHE A 68 -4.83 -17.91 -0.09
C PHE A 68 -6.01 -17.74 0.88
N LYS A 69 -6.24 -18.69 1.79
CA LYS A 69 -7.26 -18.57 2.85
C LYS A 69 -6.76 -17.74 4.03
N GLN A 70 -5.49 -17.91 4.40
CA GLN A 70 -4.90 -17.20 5.53
C GLN A 70 -4.55 -15.75 5.18
N TYR A 71 -4.17 -15.47 3.95
CA TYR A 71 -3.78 -14.15 3.49
C TYR A 71 -4.85 -13.07 3.76
N PRO A 72 -6.13 -13.20 3.29
CA PRO A 72 -7.16 -12.22 3.60
C PRO A 72 -7.50 -12.17 5.09
N PHE A 73 -7.46 -13.30 5.80
CA PHE A 73 -7.70 -13.33 7.25
C PHE A 73 -6.70 -12.46 8.00
N TYR A 74 -5.41 -12.57 7.71
CA TYR A 74 -4.39 -11.71 8.32
C TYR A 74 -4.56 -10.23 7.98
N ILE A 75 -4.93 -9.91 6.73
CA ILE A 75 -5.19 -8.52 6.34
C ILE A 75 -6.39 -7.95 7.09
N ILE A 76 -7.50 -8.69 7.18
CA ILE A 76 -8.70 -8.25 7.90
C ILE A 76 -8.38 -8.05 9.39
N THR A 77 -7.70 -9.02 10.00
CA THR A 77 -7.27 -8.93 11.40
C THR A 77 -6.40 -7.70 11.64
N GLN A 78 -5.41 -7.45 10.79
CA GLN A 78 -4.55 -6.27 10.88
C GLN A 78 -5.33 -4.97 10.75
N LYS A 79 -6.27 -4.87 9.79
CA LYS A 79 -7.09 -3.67 9.60
C LYS A 79 -8.03 -3.43 10.76
N SER A 80 -8.64 -4.49 11.32
CA SER A 80 -9.48 -4.39 12.51
C SER A 80 -8.68 -3.97 13.74
N LEU A 81 -7.50 -4.57 13.96
CA LEU A 81 -6.60 -4.17 15.03
C LEU A 81 -6.12 -2.72 14.86
N ALA A 82 -5.78 -2.31 13.64
CA ALA A 82 -5.37 -0.93 13.37
C ALA A 82 -6.48 0.05 13.76
N LEU A 83 -7.71 -0.22 13.39
CA LEU A 83 -8.84 0.65 13.73
C LEU A 83 -9.05 0.75 15.24
N ILE A 84 -9.07 -0.38 15.93
CA ILE A 84 -9.28 -0.43 17.38
C ILE A 84 -8.11 0.24 18.12
N LEU A 85 -6.88 -0.15 17.81
CA LEU A 85 -5.69 0.35 18.50
C LEU A 85 -5.41 1.83 18.20
N CYS A 86 -5.61 2.28 16.96
CA CYS A 86 -5.43 3.69 16.64
C CYS A 86 -6.45 4.57 17.37
N LEU A 87 -7.71 4.14 17.47
CA LEU A 87 -8.73 4.89 18.21
C LEU A 87 -8.43 4.90 19.72
N THR A 88 -8.16 3.75 20.31
CA THR A 88 -7.90 3.65 21.76
C THR A 88 -6.65 4.44 22.17
N LEU A 89 -5.55 4.28 21.42
CA LEU A 89 -4.30 4.96 21.73
C LEU A 89 -4.34 6.47 21.39
N TYR A 90 -5.17 6.87 20.44
CA TYR A 90 -5.42 8.30 20.20
C TYR A 90 -6.04 8.99 21.42
N PHE A 91 -7.01 8.34 22.11
CA PHE A 91 -7.60 8.90 23.31
C PHE A 91 -6.64 8.96 24.51
N ILE A 92 -5.60 8.09 24.53
CA ILE A 92 -4.63 8.02 25.63
C ILE A 92 -3.43 8.95 25.37
N PHE A 93 -2.85 8.90 24.16
CA PHE A 93 -1.59 9.55 23.81
C PHE A 93 -1.76 10.69 22.77
N GLY A 94 -3.00 11.00 22.36
CA GLY A 94 -3.25 11.99 21.30
C GLY A 94 -2.80 11.52 19.92
N PRO A 95 -2.40 12.45 19.03
CA PRO A 95 -2.05 12.13 17.63
C PRO A 95 -0.90 11.11 17.48
N GLU A 96 0.04 11.09 18.41
CA GLU A 96 1.17 10.13 18.42
C GLU A 96 0.69 8.69 18.67
N GLY A 97 -0.41 8.53 19.42
CA GLY A 97 -1.06 7.24 19.66
C GLY A 97 -1.55 6.54 18.39
N ILE A 98 -1.88 7.29 17.34
CA ILE A 98 -2.25 6.70 16.04
C ILE A 98 -1.07 5.93 15.45
N LEU A 99 0.14 6.47 15.55
CA LEU A 99 1.35 5.85 15.02
C LEU A 99 1.67 4.56 15.78
N TYR A 100 1.56 4.58 17.11
CA TYR A 100 1.74 3.38 17.94
C TYR A 100 0.68 2.33 17.67
N GLY A 101 -0.60 2.73 17.54
CA GLY A 101 -1.70 1.84 17.22
C GLY A 101 -1.51 1.15 15.87
N LEU A 102 -1.10 1.91 14.86
CA LEU A 102 -0.78 1.36 13.56
C LEU A 102 0.40 0.37 13.64
N ALA A 103 1.49 0.72 14.30
CA ALA A 103 2.64 -0.15 14.45
C ALA A 103 2.29 -1.47 15.17
N LEU A 104 1.55 -1.40 16.27
CA LEU A 104 1.12 -2.57 17.03
C LEU A 104 0.15 -3.45 16.24
N SER A 105 -0.64 -2.89 15.34
CA SER A 105 -1.58 -3.66 14.50
C SER A 105 -0.89 -4.67 13.57
N TYR A 106 0.40 -4.50 13.32
CA TYR A 106 1.21 -5.45 12.53
C TYR A 106 1.78 -6.61 13.36
N SER A 107 1.59 -6.62 14.68
CA SER A 107 2.12 -7.66 15.57
C SER A 107 1.76 -9.10 15.18
N PRO A 108 0.57 -9.43 14.60
CA PRO A 108 0.24 -10.79 14.21
C PRO A 108 1.18 -11.36 13.14
N PHE A 109 1.79 -10.52 12.31
CA PHE A 109 2.73 -10.97 11.28
C PHE A 109 4.09 -11.42 11.83
N SER A 110 4.44 -11.07 13.07
CA SER A 110 5.66 -11.55 13.71
C SER A 110 5.71 -13.07 13.85
N ILE A 111 4.55 -13.71 14.03
CA ILE A 111 4.41 -15.17 14.09
C ILE A 111 4.83 -15.80 12.75
N LEU A 112 4.43 -15.19 11.63
CA LEU A 112 4.79 -15.68 10.30
C LEU A 112 6.29 -15.53 10.02
N ILE A 113 6.90 -14.46 10.49
CA ILE A 113 8.35 -14.26 10.36
C ILE A 113 9.10 -15.32 11.17
N TYR A 114 8.67 -15.59 12.39
CA TYR A 114 9.24 -16.64 13.21
C TYR A 114 9.17 -18.02 12.53
N GLN A 115 8.02 -18.35 11.93
CA GLN A 115 7.85 -19.58 11.15
C GLN A 115 8.82 -19.61 9.95
N GLY A 116 8.93 -18.51 9.22
CA GLY A 116 9.84 -18.40 8.07
C GLY A 116 11.32 -18.55 8.46
N PHE A 117 11.74 -18.02 9.62
CA PHE A 117 13.09 -18.22 10.12
C PHE A 117 13.38 -19.68 10.50
N LYS A 118 12.37 -20.41 10.95
CA LYS A 118 12.52 -21.83 11.34
C LYS A 118 12.67 -22.75 10.11
N GLU A 119 12.16 -22.34 8.95
CA GLU A 119 12.14 -23.18 7.75
C GLU A 119 13.45 -23.21 6.97
N SER A 120 14.31 -22.22 7.13
CA SER A 120 15.57 -22.16 6.40
C SER A 120 16.71 -21.64 7.27
N LYS A 121 17.94 -22.03 6.94
CA LYS A 121 19.14 -21.48 7.57
C LYS A 121 19.64 -20.25 6.79
N ILE A 122 20.33 -19.33 7.47
CA ILE A 122 20.95 -18.19 6.81
C ILE A 122 22.08 -18.69 5.89
N ASN A 123 21.98 -18.40 4.59
CA ASN A 123 22.94 -18.78 3.57
C ASN A 123 23.32 -17.59 2.70
N LEU A 124 24.47 -16.98 2.98
CA LEU A 124 24.98 -15.81 2.28
C LEU A 124 25.46 -16.11 0.85
N LEU A 125 26.01 -17.32 0.63
CA LEU A 125 26.48 -17.72 -0.69
C LEU A 125 25.34 -17.81 -1.70
N SER A 126 24.23 -18.37 -1.29
CA SER A 126 23.03 -18.44 -2.12
C SER A 126 22.40 -17.07 -2.39
N LEU A 127 22.58 -16.08 -1.50
CA LEU A 127 22.15 -14.70 -1.75
C LEU A 127 22.96 -14.07 -2.89
N LYS A 128 24.28 -14.31 -2.91
CA LYS A 128 25.18 -13.77 -3.94
C LYS A 128 24.84 -14.28 -5.34
N SER A 129 24.44 -15.54 -5.49
CA SER A 129 24.04 -16.10 -6.80
C SER A 129 22.75 -15.47 -7.37
N HIS A 130 21.93 -14.83 -6.53
CA HIS A 130 20.69 -14.14 -6.95
C HIS A 130 20.81 -12.61 -6.85
N GLY A 131 22.04 -12.08 -6.70
CA GLY A 131 22.29 -10.66 -6.45
C GLY A 131 21.73 -9.74 -7.52
N GLU A 132 21.86 -10.10 -8.80
CA GLU A 132 21.33 -9.32 -9.92
C GLU A 132 19.80 -9.20 -9.87
N PHE A 133 19.10 -10.30 -9.61
CA PHE A 133 17.64 -10.29 -9.46
C PHE A 133 17.22 -9.41 -8.28
N LEU A 134 17.89 -9.52 -7.14
CA LEU A 134 17.60 -8.73 -5.94
C LEU A 134 17.84 -7.25 -6.17
N PHE A 135 18.94 -6.89 -6.83
CA PHE A 135 19.27 -5.52 -7.16
C PHE A 135 18.24 -4.90 -8.12
N ASN A 136 17.92 -5.60 -9.22
CA ASN A 136 16.92 -5.14 -10.18
C ASN A 136 15.54 -4.94 -9.52
N ASN A 137 15.13 -5.88 -8.68
CA ASN A 137 13.87 -5.75 -7.93
C ASN A 137 13.91 -4.58 -6.93
N TYR A 138 15.04 -4.35 -6.26
CA TYR A 138 15.22 -3.21 -5.37
C TYR A 138 15.09 -1.88 -6.13
N ILE A 139 15.74 -1.75 -7.29
CA ILE A 139 15.64 -0.54 -8.13
C ILE A 139 14.21 -0.31 -8.61
N LEU A 140 13.51 -1.35 -9.09
CA LEU A 140 12.13 -1.26 -9.51
C LEU A 140 11.22 -0.76 -8.38
N ASN A 141 11.40 -1.29 -7.18
CA ASN A 141 10.63 -0.84 -6.02
C ASN A 141 10.98 0.58 -5.58
N LEU A 142 12.26 0.96 -5.65
CA LEU A 142 12.70 2.33 -5.35
C LEU A 142 12.06 3.33 -6.33
N VAL A 143 12.13 3.05 -7.62
CA VAL A 143 11.51 3.89 -8.66
C VAL A 143 9.99 3.94 -8.48
N GLY A 144 9.35 2.82 -8.17
CA GLY A 144 7.92 2.74 -7.86
C GLY A 144 7.54 3.61 -6.65
N ALA A 145 8.31 3.52 -5.57
CA ALA A 145 8.08 4.33 -4.36
C ALA A 145 8.31 5.83 -4.61
N LEU A 146 9.34 6.18 -5.36
CA LEU A 146 9.59 7.57 -5.76
C LEU A 146 8.43 8.10 -6.60
N LYS A 147 8.03 7.36 -7.63
CA LYS A 147 6.90 7.74 -8.51
C LYS A 147 5.60 7.94 -7.71
N ALA A 148 5.33 7.07 -6.73
CA ALA A 148 4.10 7.13 -5.94
C ALA A 148 4.08 8.26 -4.89
N ASN A 149 5.22 8.89 -4.60
CA ASN A 149 5.32 9.90 -3.57
C ASN A 149 6.01 11.21 -4.04
N LEU A 150 6.41 11.28 -5.30
CA LEU A 150 7.12 12.44 -5.85
C LEU A 150 6.30 13.73 -5.71
N ASP A 151 5.00 13.65 -5.91
CA ASP A 151 4.04 14.72 -5.69
C ASP A 151 4.11 15.28 -4.27
N LYS A 152 4.15 14.41 -3.27
CA LYS A 152 4.22 14.79 -1.86
C LYS A 152 5.56 15.46 -1.51
N PHE A 153 6.65 14.98 -2.10
CA PHE A 153 7.97 15.61 -1.93
C PHE A 153 8.05 17.01 -2.55
N LEU A 154 7.27 17.29 -3.59
CA LEU A 154 7.21 18.60 -4.21
C LEU A 154 6.24 19.53 -3.47
N ILE A 155 5.13 19.04 -2.96
CA ILE A 155 4.11 19.84 -2.27
C ILE A 155 4.68 20.48 -0.99
N VAL A 156 5.42 19.72 -0.18
CA VAL A 156 5.90 20.20 1.12
C VAL A 156 6.79 21.46 1.01
N PRO A 157 7.86 21.49 0.19
CA PRO A 157 8.74 22.66 0.10
C PRO A 157 8.09 23.86 -0.59
N ILE A 158 7.06 23.63 -1.45
CA ILE A 158 6.43 24.70 -2.23
C ILE A 158 5.22 25.29 -1.49
N LEU A 159 4.37 24.44 -0.92
CA LEU A 159 3.06 24.81 -0.37
C LEU A 159 2.92 24.55 1.13
N GLY A 160 3.89 23.85 1.73
CA GLY A 160 3.92 23.55 3.16
C GLY A 160 3.11 22.30 3.57
N PHE A 161 3.18 21.96 4.86
CA PHE A 161 2.54 20.76 5.43
C PHE A 161 1.02 20.82 5.45
N SER A 162 0.41 22.00 5.57
CA SER A 162 -1.05 22.16 5.52
C SER A 162 -1.60 21.73 4.16
N ALA A 163 -0.99 22.19 3.07
CA ALA A 163 -1.37 21.80 1.72
C ALA A 163 -1.17 20.29 1.47
N LEU A 164 -0.11 19.70 2.03
CA LEU A 164 0.10 18.25 1.98
C LEU A 164 -1.03 17.51 2.70
N GLY A 165 -1.51 17.99 3.85
CA GLY A 165 -2.63 17.41 4.59
C GLY A 165 -3.91 17.41 3.76
N ASN A 166 -4.27 18.54 3.16
CA ASN A 166 -5.43 18.68 2.28
C ASN A 166 -5.31 17.79 1.04
N TYR A 167 -4.15 17.74 0.41
CA TYR A 167 -3.86 16.86 -0.71
C TYR A 167 -3.98 15.37 -0.32
N ALA A 168 -3.44 14.98 0.83
CA ALA A 168 -3.49 13.60 1.31
C ALA A 168 -4.93 13.14 1.56
N LEU A 169 -5.80 14.00 2.12
CA LEU A 169 -7.22 13.73 2.30
C LEU A 169 -7.92 13.54 0.94
N ALA A 170 -7.65 14.43 -0.02
CA ALA A 170 -8.21 14.33 -1.36
C ALA A 170 -7.77 13.06 -2.10
N MET A 171 -6.51 12.64 -1.93
CA MET A 171 -6.00 11.38 -2.49
C MET A 171 -6.65 10.15 -1.86
N GLN A 172 -6.99 10.20 -0.57
CA GLN A 172 -7.75 9.11 0.08
C GLN A 172 -9.18 9.04 -0.46
N ALA A 173 -9.85 10.18 -0.63
CA ALA A 173 -11.17 10.22 -1.26
C ALA A 173 -11.12 9.66 -2.69
N PHE A 174 -10.13 10.07 -3.49
CA PHE A 174 -9.91 9.54 -4.84
C PHE A 174 -9.70 8.02 -4.83
N ALA A 175 -8.91 7.50 -3.89
CA ALA A 175 -8.68 6.05 -3.78
C ALA A 175 -9.97 5.27 -3.51
N VAL A 176 -10.88 5.82 -2.70
CA VAL A 176 -12.21 5.25 -2.46
C VAL A 176 -13.06 5.29 -3.74
N PHE A 177 -13.08 6.42 -4.44
CA PHE A 177 -13.86 6.59 -5.67
C PHE A 177 -13.41 5.64 -6.79
N ILE A 178 -12.10 5.43 -6.96
CA ILE A 178 -11.57 4.56 -8.02
C ILE A 178 -11.59 3.07 -7.66
N MET A 179 -11.86 2.73 -6.40
CA MET A 179 -11.83 1.33 -5.93
C MET A 179 -12.79 0.43 -6.70
N SER A 180 -14.01 0.90 -6.98
CA SER A 180 -15.01 0.16 -7.76
C SER A 180 -14.52 -0.13 -9.17
N SER A 181 -13.92 0.86 -9.82
CA SER A 181 -13.32 0.71 -11.15
C SER A 181 -12.16 -0.29 -11.16
N GLY A 182 -11.35 -0.31 -10.11
CA GLY A 182 -10.27 -1.27 -9.94
C GLY A 182 -10.74 -2.73 -9.82
N ILE A 183 -11.88 -2.96 -9.18
CA ILE A 183 -12.50 -4.29 -9.10
C ILE A 183 -12.96 -4.75 -10.48
N VAL A 184 -13.67 -3.89 -11.21
CA VAL A 184 -14.13 -4.17 -12.57
C VAL A 184 -12.97 -4.39 -13.52
N TYR A 185 -11.89 -3.60 -13.39
CA TYR A 185 -10.67 -3.77 -14.18
C TYR A 185 -10.09 -5.18 -14.08
N LYS A 186 -9.97 -5.73 -12.87
CA LYS A 186 -9.43 -7.10 -12.68
C LYS A 186 -10.28 -8.15 -13.38
N TYR A 187 -11.60 -8.00 -13.32
CA TYR A 187 -12.52 -8.90 -14.02
C TYR A 187 -12.39 -8.78 -15.54
N VAL A 188 -12.37 -7.54 -16.05
CA VAL A 188 -12.26 -7.25 -17.49
C VAL A 188 -10.94 -7.74 -18.06
N LEU A 189 -9.82 -7.54 -17.32
CA LEU A 189 -8.50 -8.03 -17.72
C LEU A 189 -8.49 -9.55 -17.91
N ALA A 190 -9.13 -10.29 -16.99
CA ALA A 190 -9.22 -11.75 -17.10
C ALA A 190 -10.09 -12.20 -18.27
N GLN A 191 -11.09 -11.43 -18.67
CA GLN A 191 -11.95 -11.69 -19.85
C GLN A 191 -11.20 -11.39 -21.15
N ASP A 192 -10.58 -10.23 -21.22
CA ASP A 192 -9.81 -9.80 -22.41
C ASP A 192 -8.67 -10.78 -22.70
N ALA A 193 -7.96 -11.27 -21.65
CA ALA A 193 -6.91 -12.29 -21.78
C ALA A 193 -7.42 -13.64 -22.34
N ARG A 194 -8.72 -13.91 -22.22
CA ARG A 194 -9.38 -15.11 -22.82
C ARG A 194 -9.94 -14.83 -24.21
N GLY A 195 -9.74 -13.64 -24.77
CA GLY A 195 -10.32 -13.23 -26.05
C GLY A 195 -11.82 -12.95 -26.00
N ILE A 196 -12.42 -12.86 -24.79
CA ILE A 196 -13.85 -12.61 -24.65
C ILE A 196 -14.10 -11.10 -24.67
N SER A 197 -14.98 -10.64 -25.56
CA SER A 197 -15.28 -9.21 -25.68
C SER A 197 -16.01 -8.66 -24.46
N SER A 198 -15.34 -7.79 -23.72
CA SER A 198 -15.85 -7.12 -22.50
C SER A 198 -16.34 -5.68 -22.74
N LYS A 199 -16.59 -5.30 -24.01
CA LYS A 199 -16.95 -3.90 -24.40
C LYS A 199 -18.13 -3.33 -23.62
N LYS A 200 -19.17 -4.13 -23.37
CA LYS A 200 -20.38 -3.69 -22.64
C LYS A 200 -20.03 -3.34 -21.18
N ILE A 201 -19.23 -4.18 -20.52
CA ILE A 201 -18.80 -3.99 -19.15
C ILE A 201 -17.89 -2.76 -19.03
N LYS A 202 -16.97 -2.57 -19.98
CA LYS A 202 -16.11 -1.39 -20.05
C LYS A 202 -16.92 -0.11 -20.13
N ARG A 203 -17.93 -0.06 -21.03
CA ARG A 203 -18.82 1.11 -21.15
C ARG A 203 -19.61 1.37 -19.88
N LEU A 204 -20.16 0.32 -19.26
CA LEU A 204 -20.88 0.44 -18.00
C LEU A 204 -20.00 0.99 -16.89
N ASN A 205 -18.75 0.52 -16.80
CA ASN A 205 -17.80 1.01 -15.79
C ASN A 205 -17.44 2.50 -15.99
N VAL A 206 -17.30 2.93 -17.24
CA VAL A 206 -17.08 4.36 -17.55
C VAL A 206 -18.32 5.19 -17.17
N LEU A 207 -19.52 4.71 -17.46
CA LEU A 207 -20.77 5.39 -17.04
C LEU A 207 -20.87 5.47 -15.51
N LEU A 208 -20.52 4.38 -14.82
CA LEU A 208 -20.49 4.35 -13.36
C LEU A 208 -19.45 5.34 -12.81
N SER A 209 -18.29 5.48 -13.45
CA SER A 209 -17.28 6.46 -13.04
C SER A 209 -17.76 7.91 -13.18
N ILE A 210 -18.62 8.21 -14.16
CA ILE A 210 -19.26 9.53 -14.29
C ILE A 210 -20.22 9.79 -13.11
N GLY A 211 -21.00 8.79 -12.72
CA GLY A 211 -21.88 8.89 -11.54
C GLY A 211 -21.08 9.09 -10.25
N ILE A 212 -19.98 8.36 -10.07
CA ILE A 212 -19.06 8.52 -8.92
C ILE A 212 -18.42 9.91 -8.94
N ALA A 213 -17.98 10.39 -10.08
CA ALA A 213 -17.40 11.72 -10.23
C ALA A 213 -18.42 12.82 -9.87
N ALA A 214 -19.66 12.70 -10.33
CA ALA A 214 -20.74 13.62 -9.96
C ALA A 214 -21.05 13.57 -8.45
N PHE A 215 -21.12 12.38 -7.87
CA PHE A 215 -21.28 12.23 -6.42
C PHE A 215 -20.11 12.89 -5.66
N GLY A 216 -18.88 12.60 -6.06
CA GLY A 216 -17.68 13.17 -5.43
C GLY A 216 -17.59 14.69 -5.60
N PHE A 217 -18.10 15.24 -6.70
CA PHE A 217 -18.07 16.68 -6.95
C PHE A 217 -19.14 17.44 -6.16
N PHE A 218 -20.37 16.92 -6.09
CA PHE A 218 -21.51 17.63 -5.49
C PHE A 218 -21.80 17.19 -4.04
N VAL A 219 -21.70 15.90 -3.73
CA VAL A 219 -22.14 15.34 -2.45
C VAL A 219 -21.00 15.18 -1.46
N ALA A 220 -19.83 14.71 -1.91
CA ALA A 220 -18.71 14.49 -1.00
C ALA A 220 -18.26 15.76 -0.26
N PRO A 221 -18.22 16.97 -0.85
CA PRO A 221 -17.89 18.19 -0.12
C PRO A 221 -18.83 18.47 1.05
N ILE A 222 -20.14 18.25 0.88
CA ILE A 222 -21.14 18.47 1.93
C ILE A 222 -20.91 17.51 3.12
N ILE A 223 -20.64 16.24 2.82
CA ILE A 223 -20.37 15.22 3.84
C ILE A 223 -19.07 15.53 4.57
N LEU A 224 -18.02 15.87 3.81
CA LEU A 224 -16.68 16.08 4.37
C LEU A 224 -16.58 17.38 5.18
N SER A 225 -17.26 18.46 4.78
CA SER A 225 -17.29 19.69 5.57
C SER A 225 -17.96 19.47 6.95
N THR A 226 -18.92 18.55 7.02
CA THR A 226 -19.56 18.17 8.28
C THR A 226 -18.68 17.29 9.16
N ILE A 227 -17.96 16.33 8.56
CA ILE A 227 -17.13 15.36 9.30
C ILE A 227 -15.74 15.94 9.63
N PHE A 228 -15.18 16.70 8.70
CA PHE A 228 -13.81 17.24 8.77
C PHE A 228 -13.78 18.77 8.58
N PRO A 229 -14.38 19.57 9.47
CA PRO A 229 -14.49 21.04 9.30
C PRO A 229 -13.11 21.74 9.23
N LYS A 230 -12.06 21.13 9.76
CA LYS A 230 -10.68 21.67 9.70
C LYS A 230 -10.03 21.58 8.31
N TYR A 231 -10.65 20.87 7.36
CA TYR A 231 -10.08 20.60 6.03
C TYR A 231 -10.94 21.20 4.91
N GLU A 232 -11.50 22.40 5.14
CA GLU A 232 -12.31 23.08 4.13
C GLU A 232 -11.53 23.34 2.83
N ASP A 233 -10.26 23.69 2.92
CA ASP A 233 -9.41 23.89 1.74
C ASP A 233 -9.23 22.60 0.91
N ALA A 234 -9.39 21.41 1.51
CA ALA A 234 -9.33 20.15 0.81
C ALA A 234 -10.53 19.91 -0.12
N LEU A 235 -11.65 20.58 0.10
CA LEU A 235 -12.89 20.36 -0.66
C LEU A 235 -12.69 20.62 -2.15
N VAL A 236 -12.02 21.72 -2.51
CA VAL A 236 -11.70 22.04 -3.91
C VAL A 236 -10.81 20.95 -4.54
N VAL A 237 -9.82 20.47 -3.80
CA VAL A 237 -8.92 19.41 -4.28
C VAL A 237 -9.69 18.11 -4.48
N ILE A 238 -10.63 17.78 -3.59
CA ILE A 238 -11.49 16.59 -3.69
C ILE A 238 -12.42 16.68 -4.89
N GLN A 239 -12.99 17.85 -5.18
CA GLN A 239 -13.80 18.08 -6.38
C GLN A 239 -13.01 17.83 -7.67
N ILE A 240 -11.79 18.37 -7.75
CA ILE A 240 -10.90 18.14 -8.89
C ILE A 240 -10.55 16.64 -9.02
N MET A 241 -10.17 16.00 -7.92
CA MET A 241 -9.84 14.57 -7.90
C MET A 241 -11.03 13.69 -8.27
N SER A 242 -12.27 14.09 -7.93
CA SER A 242 -13.48 13.39 -8.32
C SER A 242 -13.64 13.33 -9.86
N ILE A 243 -13.36 14.43 -10.55
CA ILE A 243 -13.39 14.47 -12.01
C ILE A 243 -12.30 13.55 -12.59
N CYS A 244 -11.12 13.48 -11.95
CA CYS A 244 -10.01 12.62 -12.38
C CYS A 244 -10.34 11.12 -12.33
N VAL A 245 -11.40 10.71 -11.66
CA VAL A 245 -11.87 9.31 -11.65
C VAL A 245 -12.25 8.84 -13.05
N ILE A 246 -12.82 9.72 -13.87
CA ILE A 246 -13.27 9.39 -15.25
C ILE A 246 -12.06 8.99 -16.12
N PRO A 247 -11.06 9.88 -16.34
CA PRO A 247 -9.92 9.52 -17.18
C PRO A 247 -9.09 8.37 -16.59
N ALA A 248 -8.99 8.24 -15.27
CA ALA A 248 -8.33 7.12 -14.63
C ALA A 248 -9.04 5.78 -14.93
N THR A 249 -10.37 5.76 -14.89
CA THR A 249 -11.18 4.58 -15.28
C THR A 249 -11.02 4.23 -16.75
N ILE A 250 -11.06 5.23 -17.64
CA ILE A 250 -10.83 5.03 -19.09
C ILE A 250 -9.44 4.43 -19.29
N GLY A 251 -8.41 4.98 -18.65
CA GLY A 251 -7.04 4.47 -18.72
C GLY A 251 -6.95 3.00 -18.30
N GLN A 252 -7.59 2.61 -17.19
CA GLN A 252 -7.65 1.22 -16.77
C GLN A 252 -8.33 0.31 -17.81
N MET A 253 -9.45 0.74 -18.39
CA MET A 253 -10.16 -0.04 -19.42
C MET A 253 -9.37 -0.17 -20.72
N LEU A 254 -8.56 0.82 -21.06
CA LEU A 254 -7.65 0.74 -22.21
C LEU A 254 -6.48 -0.21 -21.91
N MET A 255 -5.87 -0.11 -20.73
CA MET A 255 -4.77 -1.00 -20.32
C MET A 255 -5.20 -2.47 -20.34
N SER A 256 -6.43 -2.80 -19.92
CA SER A 256 -6.92 -4.18 -19.99
C SER A 256 -6.92 -4.76 -21.39
N LYS A 257 -7.14 -3.90 -22.41
CA LYS A 257 -7.11 -4.31 -23.82
C LYS A 257 -5.69 -4.57 -24.34
N PHE A 258 -4.67 -3.87 -23.80
CA PHE A 258 -3.28 -4.04 -24.23
C PHE A 258 -2.58 -5.18 -23.49
N LEU A 259 -3.01 -5.50 -22.28
CA LEU A 259 -2.39 -6.53 -21.44
C LEU A 259 -3.09 -7.89 -21.53
N GLY A 260 -4.34 -7.92 -21.94
CA GLY A 260 -5.14 -9.13 -22.18
C GLY A 260 -5.29 -9.41 -23.64
#